data_5d7b2ff6741eac4e8e5ce94111a8d5d0
#
_entry.id   5d7b2ff6741eac4e8e5ce94111a8d5d0
#
_cell.length_a   1.000
_cell.length_b   1.000
_cell.length_c   1.000
_cell.angle_alpha   90.00
_cell.angle_beta   90.00
_cell.angle_gamma   90.00
#
_symmetry.space_group_name_H-M   'P 1'
#
loop_
_entity.id
_entity.type
_entity.pdbx_description
1 polymer ?
#
loop_
_entity_poly.entity_id
_entity_poly.type
_entity_poly.pdbx_seq_one_letter_code
_entity_poly.pdbx_strand_id
1 'polypeptide(L)' 'MTEVDRSSRFDDLPDWLEVEDVRAYLGLGRAATYELIRAGEIPHKRFGRKIRIPKEAVSAARHLPQ' A
#
# COMPACT_ATOMS: atom_id res chain seq x y z
N MET A 1 -3.66 -16.56 -9.42
CA MET A 1 -3.31 -15.61 -8.38
C MET A 1 -3.45 -14.19 -8.93
N THR A 2 -4.07 -13.32 -8.17
CA THR A 2 -4.36 -11.98 -8.65
C THR A 2 -3.20 -11.04 -8.32
N GLU A 3 -2.69 -10.37 -9.33
CA GLU A 3 -1.68 -9.35 -9.11
C GLU A 3 -2.36 -8.04 -8.75
N VAL A 4 -1.79 -7.35 -7.78
CA VAL A 4 -2.31 -6.05 -7.38
C VAL A 4 -1.76 -4.99 -8.32
N ASP A 5 -2.65 -4.18 -8.86
CA ASP A 5 -2.27 -3.04 -9.69
C ASP A 5 -3.29 -1.92 -9.55
N ARG A 6 -3.16 -0.88 -10.37
CA ARG A 6 -4.04 0.29 -10.28
C ARG A 6 -5.50 -0.01 -10.59
N SER A 7 -5.76 -1.09 -11.31
CA SER A 7 -7.12 -1.47 -11.66
C SER A 7 -7.72 -2.48 -10.67
N SER A 8 -6.96 -2.91 -9.69
CA SER A 8 -7.45 -3.84 -8.68
C SER A 8 -8.56 -3.20 -7.85
N ARG A 9 -9.57 -4.01 -7.52
CA ARG A 9 -10.65 -3.54 -6.67
C ARG A 9 -10.26 -3.73 -5.22
N PHE A 10 -10.67 -2.78 -4.38
CA PHE A 10 -10.35 -2.82 -2.96
C PHE A 10 -10.80 -4.15 -2.32
N ASP A 11 -11.99 -4.61 -2.67
CA ASP A 11 -12.54 -5.83 -2.09
C ASP A 11 -11.74 -7.07 -2.45
N ASP A 12 -10.97 -7.00 -3.53
CA ASP A 12 -10.15 -8.13 -3.99
C ASP A 12 -8.76 -8.13 -3.39
N LEU A 13 -8.41 -7.09 -2.62
CA LEU A 13 -7.10 -7.01 -2.01
C LEU A 13 -7.00 -7.94 -0.80
N PRO A 14 -5.84 -8.56 -0.57
CA PRO A 14 -5.63 -9.31 0.66
C PRO A 14 -5.65 -8.35 1.86
N ASP A 15 -5.96 -8.89 3.04
CA ASP A 15 -6.06 -8.07 4.25
C ASP A 15 -4.76 -7.32 4.56
N TRP A 16 -3.62 -7.95 4.29
CA TRP A 16 -2.31 -7.36 4.49
C TRP A 16 -1.57 -7.32 3.16
N LEU A 17 -1.01 -6.16 2.86
CA LEU A 17 -0.31 -5.93 1.60
C LEU A 17 1.17 -5.77 1.85
N GLU A 18 1.97 -6.13 0.85
CA GLU A 18 3.39 -5.81 0.84
C GLU A 18 3.58 -4.42 0.26
N VAL A 19 4.77 -3.86 0.48
CA VAL A 19 5.08 -2.54 -0.06
C VAL A 19 4.89 -2.51 -1.58
N GLU A 20 5.30 -3.57 -2.26
CA GLU A 20 5.16 -3.64 -3.71
C GLU A 20 3.69 -3.62 -4.16
N ASP A 21 2.82 -4.26 -3.38
CA ASP A 21 1.39 -4.25 -3.68
C ASP A 21 0.82 -2.83 -3.54
N VAL A 22 1.23 -2.13 -2.50
CA VAL A 22 0.78 -0.75 -2.26
C VAL A 22 1.26 0.15 -3.39
N ARG A 23 2.52 0.00 -3.79
CA ARG A 23 3.09 0.76 -4.89
C ARG A 23 2.27 0.56 -6.17
N ALA A 24 1.98 -0.69 -6.49
CA ALA A 24 1.24 -1.00 -7.72
C ALA A 24 -0.20 -0.48 -7.65
N TYR A 25 -0.84 -0.66 -6.51
CA TYR A 25 -2.23 -0.24 -6.34
C TYR A 25 -2.39 1.27 -6.43
N LEU A 26 -1.47 2.02 -5.83
CA LEU A 26 -1.52 3.48 -5.86
C LEU A 26 -0.89 4.06 -7.12
N GLY A 27 -0.18 3.26 -7.89
CA GLY A 27 0.46 3.73 -9.10
C GLY A 27 1.65 4.63 -8.84
N LEU A 28 2.38 4.38 -7.76
CA LEU A 28 3.52 5.20 -7.37
C LEU A 28 4.84 4.52 -7.73
N GLY A 29 5.91 5.32 -7.79
CA GLY A 29 7.24 4.77 -7.89
C GLY A 29 7.66 4.17 -6.56
N ARG A 30 8.69 3.32 -6.60
CA ARG A 30 9.16 2.63 -5.40
C ARG A 30 9.66 3.62 -4.34
N ALA A 31 10.48 4.58 -4.76
CA ALA A 31 11.02 5.56 -3.82
C ALA A 31 9.92 6.37 -3.15
N ALA A 32 8.93 6.80 -3.93
CA ALA A 32 7.82 7.58 -3.40
C ALA A 32 7.01 6.78 -2.37
N THR A 33 6.82 5.49 -2.63
CA THR A 33 6.07 4.64 -1.72
C THR A 33 6.82 4.49 -0.39
N TYR A 34 8.12 4.23 -0.44
CA TYR A 34 8.92 4.09 0.78
C TYR A 34 8.98 5.40 1.56
N GLU A 35 9.01 6.52 0.85
CA GLU A 35 8.99 7.84 1.49
C GLU A 35 7.71 8.05 2.29
N LEU A 36 6.57 7.69 1.71
CA LEU A 36 5.28 7.82 2.39
C LEU A 36 5.20 6.92 3.62
N ILE A 37 5.73 5.72 3.52
CA ILE A 37 5.74 4.79 4.65
C ILE A 37 6.64 5.32 5.74
N ARG A 38 7.84 5.79 5.36
CA ARG A 38 8.82 6.32 6.31
C ARG A 38 8.29 7.57 7.02
N ALA A 39 7.55 8.40 6.29
CA ALA A 39 6.97 9.61 6.85
C ALA A 39 5.76 9.35 7.74
N GLY A 40 5.29 8.11 7.79
CA GLY A 40 4.14 7.76 8.61
C GLY A 40 2.81 8.13 7.96
N GLU A 41 2.82 8.46 6.68
CA GLU A 41 1.60 8.83 5.96
C GLU A 41 0.78 7.61 5.56
N ILE A 42 1.42 6.46 5.46
CA ILE A 42 0.74 5.20 5.21
C ILE A 42 0.91 4.33 6.45
N PRO A 43 -0.17 4.08 7.20
CA PRO A 43 -0.08 3.19 8.36
C PRO A 43 0.42 1.82 7.96
N HIS A 44 1.33 1.30 8.74
CA HIS A 44 1.95 0.01 8.45
C HIS A 44 2.38 -0.66 9.73
N LYS A 45 2.73 -1.93 9.63
CA LYS A 45 3.24 -2.69 10.77
C LYS A 45 4.47 -3.47 10.35
N ARG A 46 5.45 -3.55 11.23
CA ARG A 46 6.65 -4.32 10.99
C ARG A 46 6.54 -5.69 11.64
N PHE A 47 6.89 -6.70 10.87
CA PHE A 47 7.00 -8.07 11.36
C PHE A 47 8.43 -8.50 11.10
N GLY A 48 9.31 -8.28 12.08
CA GLY A 48 10.73 -8.52 11.88
C GLY A 48 11.29 -7.55 10.84
N ARG A 49 11.76 -8.08 9.72
CA ARG A 49 12.29 -7.24 8.64
C ARG A 49 11.25 -6.88 7.61
N LYS A 50 10.06 -7.45 7.73
CA LYS A 50 9.04 -7.25 6.70
C LYS A 50 8.05 -6.19 7.13
N ILE A 51 7.61 -5.40 6.17
CA ILE A 51 6.61 -4.37 6.37
C ILE A 51 5.32 -4.86 5.75
N ARG A 52 4.23 -4.76 6.49
CA ARG A 52 2.91 -5.12 6.00
C ARG A 52 1.97 -3.94 6.18
N ILE A 53 1.15 -3.70 5.19
CA ILE A 53 0.23 -2.57 5.19
C ILE A 53 -1.20 -3.12 5.16
N PRO A 54 -2.04 -2.76 6.14
CA PRO A 54 -3.44 -3.18 6.10
C PRO A 54 -4.12 -2.52 4.91
N LYS A 55 -4.99 -3.25 4.24
CA LYS A 55 -5.61 -2.72 3.02
C LYS A 55 -6.41 -1.43 3.28
N GLU A 56 -6.91 -1.26 4.48
CA GLU A 56 -7.64 -0.04 4.84
C GLU A 56 -6.75 1.20 4.73
N ALA A 57 -5.46 1.03 4.97
CA ALA A 57 -4.52 2.14 4.87
C ALA A 57 -4.39 2.66 3.44
N VAL A 58 -4.40 1.76 2.46
CA VAL A 58 -4.30 2.19 1.06
C VAL A 58 -5.59 2.83 0.57
N SER A 59 -6.72 2.39 1.10
CA SER A 59 -7.99 3.03 0.77
C SER A 59 -7.99 4.48 1.25
N ALA A 60 -7.55 4.72 2.48
CA ALA A 60 -7.45 6.06 3.03
C ALA A 60 -6.46 6.91 2.23
N ALA A 61 -5.30 6.36 1.91
CA ALA A 61 -4.28 7.08 1.15
C ALA A 61 -4.77 7.46 -0.24
N ARG A 62 -5.56 6.60 -0.86
CA ARG A 62 -6.08 6.86 -2.19
C ARG A 62 -7.08 8.00 -2.22
N HIS A 63 -7.74 8.27 -1.10
CA HIS A 63 -8.72 9.34 -1.00
C HIS A 63 -8.14 10.66 -0.51
N LEU A 64 -6.84 10.70 -0.25
CA LEU A 64 -6.20 11.94 0.18
C LEU A 64 -6.16 12.94 -0.99
N PRO A 65 -6.40 14.22 -0.72
CA PRO A 65 -6.25 15.24 -1.76
C PRO A 65 -4.79 15.32 -2.23
N GLN A 66 -4.65 15.50 -3.49
CA GLN A 66 -3.33 15.66 -4.09
C GLN A 66 -2.93 17.13 -4.10
#